data_69723184f6fa7ceedfd091ed8a0bc2b6
#
_entry.id   69723184f6fa7ceedfd091ed8a0bc2b6
#
_cell.length_a   1.000
_cell.length_b   1.000
_cell.length_c   1.000
_cell.angle_alpha   90.00
_cell.angle_beta   90.00
_cell.angle_gamma   90.00
#
_symmetry.space_group_name_H-M   'P 1'
#
loop_
_entity.id
_entity.type
_entity.pdbx_description
1 polymer ?
#
loop_
_entity_poly.entity_id
_entity_poly.type
_entity_poly.pdbx_seq_one_letter_code
_entity_poly.pdbx_strand_id
1 'polypeptide(L)'
;IPTLEDRLRSRFEGGMITDISRPTLETRIAILESKLSEKGFSMDIPAIRFIAENASQNIRELEGALNRVVAYCEFHKITPTLETTQKILAELIENNKKTIQVEDIFKAVIEFYNVTREDLIRKGRKKEIAHPRQVAMFLLRQELSLPFSAIGDLLGGRDHTTTLHAFEKINTHKETHSRLKEELATLKEKLYYA
;
A
#
# COMPACT_ATOMS: atom_id res chain seq x y z
N ILE A 1 4.50 20.76 -1.11
CA ILE A 1 5.71 20.08 -1.57
C ILE A 1 6.84 20.52 -0.65
N PRO A 2 7.30 19.67 0.31
CA PRO A 2 8.24 20.09 1.38
C PRO A 2 9.65 20.43 0.91
N THR A 3 10.01 20.13 -0.33
CA THR A 3 11.37 20.25 -0.88
C THR A 3 11.54 21.36 -1.92
N LEU A 4 10.52 22.18 -2.14
CA LEU A 4 10.62 23.32 -3.08
C LEU A 4 11.26 24.54 -2.39
N GLU A 5 12.24 25.15 -3.08
CA GLU A 5 12.81 26.43 -2.66
C GLU A 5 11.73 27.50 -2.48
N ASP A 6 11.85 28.35 -1.45
CA ASP A 6 10.86 29.38 -1.07
C ASP A 6 10.48 30.32 -2.23
N ARG A 7 11.43 30.62 -3.14
CA ARG A 7 11.18 31.45 -4.31
C ARG A 7 10.24 30.78 -5.34
N LEU A 8 10.32 29.47 -5.50
CA LEU A 8 9.43 28.72 -6.37
C LEU A 8 8.06 28.55 -5.72
N ARG A 9 8.04 28.30 -4.41
CA ARG A 9 6.80 28.22 -3.62
C ARG A 9 5.99 29.54 -3.75
N SER A 10 6.61 30.70 -3.52
CA SER A 10 5.95 32.00 -3.65
C SER A 10 5.38 32.30 -5.04
N ARG A 11 6.04 31.80 -6.10
CA ARG A 11 5.53 31.91 -7.47
C ARG A 11 4.33 31.00 -7.75
N PHE A 12 4.29 29.81 -7.14
CA PHE A 12 3.16 28.89 -7.26
C PHE A 12 1.98 29.30 -6.39
N GLU A 13 2.20 29.94 -5.24
CA GLU A 13 1.15 30.46 -4.34
C GLU A 13 0.36 31.62 -4.97
N GLY A 14 0.89 32.30 -6.00
CA GLY A 14 0.18 33.28 -6.81
C GLY A 14 -0.85 32.71 -7.80
N GLY A 15 -0.94 31.38 -7.93
CA GLY A 15 -1.88 30.67 -8.78
C GLY A 15 -2.93 29.87 -7.96
N MET A 16 -3.82 29.20 -8.69
CA MET A 16 -4.77 28.27 -8.05
C MET A 16 -4.04 26.96 -7.72
N ILE A 17 -3.90 26.65 -6.43
CA ILE A 17 -3.38 25.36 -5.97
C ILE A 17 -4.56 24.40 -5.87
N THR A 18 -4.50 23.33 -6.65
CA THR A 18 -5.49 22.25 -6.61
C THR A 18 -4.77 20.95 -6.27
N ASP A 19 -5.36 20.18 -5.36
CA ASP A 19 -4.89 18.84 -5.03
C ASP A 19 -5.48 17.83 -6.01
N ILE A 20 -4.63 16.97 -6.58
CA ILE A 20 -5.05 15.86 -7.43
C ILE A 20 -4.87 14.59 -6.61
N SER A 21 -5.96 14.16 -6.01
CA SER A 21 -5.99 12.90 -5.26
C SER A 21 -5.95 11.68 -6.20
N ARG A 22 -5.54 10.55 -5.64
CA ARG A 22 -5.59 9.27 -6.38
C ARG A 22 -7.04 8.91 -6.73
N PRO A 23 -7.29 8.36 -7.92
CA PRO A 23 -8.65 7.98 -8.33
C PRO A 23 -9.18 6.83 -7.45
N THR A 24 -10.46 6.91 -7.10
CA THR A 24 -11.17 5.82 -6.42
C THR A 24 -11.24 4.58 -7.31
N LEU A 25 -11.64 3.43 -6.75
CA LEU A 25 -11.83 2.21 -7.54
C LEU A 25 -12.83 2.43 -8.69
N GLU A 26 -13.94 3.10 -8.40
CA GLU A 26 -14.99 3.41 -9.37
C GLU A 26 -14.46 4.31 -10.49
N THR A 27 -13.68 5.32 -10.13
CA THR A 27 -13.03 6.20 -11.11
C THR A 27 -12.04 5.42 -11.98
N ARG A 28 -11.27 4.50 -11.42
CA ARG A 28 -10.36 3.64 -12.20
C ARG A 28 -11.10 2.73 -13.17
N ILE A 29 -12.21 2.13 -12.74
CA ILE A 29 -13.07 1.31 -13.61
C ILE A 29 -13.59 2.17 -14.77
N ALA A 30 -14.13 3.35 -14.50
CA ALA A 30 -14.64 4.26 -15.55
C ALA A 30 -13.54 4.67 -16.54
N ILE A 31 -12.31 4.92 -16.08
CA ILE A 31 -11.17 5.22 -16.96
C ILE A 31 -10.87 4.02 -17.87
N LEU A 32 -10.84 2.79 -17.33
CA LEU A 32 -10.59 1.58 -18.12
C LEU A 32 -11.69 1.36 -19.17
N GLU A 33 -12.95 1.54 -18.83
CA GLU A 33 -14.09 1.42 -19.74
C GLU A 33 -14.01 2.44 -20.87
N SER A 34 -13.70 3.71 -20.55
CA SER A 34 -13.49 4.75 -21.56
C SER A 34 -12.36 4.38 -22.52
N LYS A 35 -11.23 3.89 -21.99
CA LYS A 35 -10.07 3.48 -22.81
C LYS A 35 -10.34 2.25 -23.68
N LEU A 36 -11.13 1.31 -23.20
CA LEU A 36 -11.58 0.16 -23.97
C LEU A 36 -12.48 0.60 -25.12
N SER A 37 -13.43 1.50 -24.86
CA SER A 37 -14.31 2.10 -25.88
C SER A 37 -13.53 2.85 -26.96
N GLU A 38 -12.54 3.68 -26.56
CA GLU A 38 -11.64 4.38 -27.50
C GLU A 38 -10.90 3.41 -28.44
N LYS A 39 -10.55 2.21 -27.94
CA LYS A 39 -9.86 1.17 -28.71
C LYS A 39 -10.80 0.25 -29.50
N GLY A 40 -12.12 0.39 -29.35
CA GLY A 40 -13.09 -0.54 -29.92
C GLY A 40 -12.95 -1.98 -29.39
N PHE A 41 -12.45 -2.14 -28.16
CA PHE A 41 -12.18 -3.43 -27.55
C PHE A 41 -13.17 -3.72 -26.42
N SER A 42 -13.63 -4.98 -26.32
CA SER A 42 -14.57 -5.41 -25.27
C SER A 42 -13.87 -6.34 -24.28
N MET A 43 -14.15 -6.15 -22.99
CA MET A 43 -13.59 -6.92 -21.88
C MET A 43 -14.67 -7.19 -20.84
N ASP A 44 -14.60 -8.35 -20.17
CA ASP A 44 -15.54 -8.72 -19.10
C ASP A 44 -15.40 -7.78 -17.89
N ILE A 45 -16.52 -7.39 -17.29
CA ILE A 45 -16.54 -6.53 -16.08
C ILE A 45 -15.64 -7.05 -14.96
N PRO A 46 -15.61 -8.38 -14.62
CA PRO A 46 -14.69 -8.91 -13.64
C PRO A 46 -13.21 -8.71 -14.00
N ALA A 47 -12.85 -8.76 -15.28
CA ALA A 47 -11.48 -8.52 -15.75
C ALA A 47 -11.10 -7.03 -15.63
N ILE A 48 -12.00 -6.11 -15.98
CA ILE A 48 -11.81 -4.66 -15.79
C ILE A 48 -11.60 -4.35 -14.31
N ARG A 49 -12.45 -4.90 -13.45
CA ARG A 49 -12.35 -4.72 -12.00
C ARG A 49 -11.03 -5.24 -11.45
N PHE A 50 -10.59 -6.41 -11.89
CA PHE A 50 -9.31 -6.99 -11.49
C PHE A 50 -8.13 -6.07 -11.85
N ILE A 51 -8.10 -5.48 -13.05
CA ILE A 51 -7.08 -4.49 -13.43
C ILE A 51 -7.14 -3.28 -12.51
N ALA A 52 -8.35 -2.74 -12.27
CA ALA A 52 -8.54 -1.56 -11.43
C ALA A 52 -8.12 -1.76 -9.97
N GLU A 53 -8.26 -2.96 -9.42
CA GLU A 53 -7.86 -3.30 -8.05
C GLU A 53 -6.35 -3.50 -7.92
N ASN A 54 -5.68 -4.07 -8.93
CA ASN A 54 -4.28 -4.46 -8.86
C ASN A 54 -3.30 -3.45 -9.49
N ALA A 55 -3.75 -2.58 -10.41
CA ALA A 55 -2.97 -1.48 -10.98
C ALA A 55 -3.43 -0.15 -10.37
N SER A 56 -3.12 0.07 -9.08
CA SER A 56 -3.70 1.16 -8.30
C SER A 56 -2.77 2.33 -8.01
N GLN A 57 -1.48 2.25 -8.37
CA GLN A 57 -0.48 3.26 -8.01
C GLN A 57 -0.70 4.58 -8.74
N ASN A 58 -0.97 4.55 -10.03
CA ASN A 58 -1.21 5.73 -10.85
C ASN A 58 -1.94 5.36 -12.16
N ILE A 59 -2.46 6.39 -12.87
CA ILE A 59 -3.20 6.20 -14.13
C ILE A 59 -2.32 5.59 -15.23
N ARG A 60 -1.01 5.89 -15.27
CA ARG A 60 -0.10 5.32 -16.28
C ARG A 60 0.08 3.83 -16.10
N GLU A 61 0.17 3.35 -14.86
CA GLU A 61 0.23 1.94 -14.54
C GLU A 61 -1.08 1.23 -14.92
N LEU A 62 -2.23 1.86 -14.63
CA LEU A 62 -3.54 1.38 -14.99
C LEU A 62 -3.67 1.20 -16.52
N GLU A 63 -3.28 2.21 -17.29
CA GLU A 63 -3.26 2.16 -18.75
C GLU A 63 -2.25 1.14 -19.28
N GLY A 64 -1.08 1.03 -18.65
CA GLY A 64 -0.05 0.05 -18.99
C GLY A 64 -0.53 -1.40 -18.82
N ALA A 65 -1.21 -1.68 -17.71
CA ALA A 65 -1.81 -2.99 -17.45
C ALA A 65 -2.90 -3.32 -18.49
N LEU A 66 -3.81 -2.38 -18.75
CA LEU A 66 -4.82 -2.53 -19.79
C LEU A 66 -4.21 -2.81 -21.17
N ASN A 67 -3.24 -1.99 -21.59
CA ASN A 67 -2.59 -2.12 -22.90
C ASN A 67 -1.92 -3.49 -23.06
N ARG A 68 -1.28 -4.02 -21.99
CA ARG A 68 -0.67 -5.35 -22.02
C ARG A 68 -1.70 -6.45 -22.23
N VAL A 69 -2.84 -6.40 -21.52
CA VAL A 69 -3.93 -7.37 -21.69
C VAL A 69 -4.52 -7.29 -23.10
N VAL A 70 -4.82 -6.10 -23.59
CA VAL A 70 -5.38 -5.90 -24.93
C VAL A 70 -4.42 -6.41 -26.00
N ALA A 71 -3.15 -6.00 -25.96
CA ALA A 71 -2.15 -6.42 -26.95
C ALA A 71 -1.95 -7.96 -26.97
N TYR A 72 -1.91 -8.59 -25.78
CA TYR A 72 -1.80 -10.04 -25.70
C TYR A 72 -3.03 -10.75 -26.31
N CYS A 73 -4.23 -10.28 -25.96
CA CYS A 73 -5.48 -10.85 -26.45
C CYS A 73 -5.65 -10.67 -27.97
N GLU A 74 -5.28 -9.49 -28.49
CA GLU A 74 -5.28 -9.22 -29.95
C GLU A 74 -4.31 -10.15 -30.69
N PHE A 75 -3.07 -10.27 -30.17
CA PHE A 75 -2.05 -11.12 -30.77
C PHE A 75 -2.47 -12.59 -30.83
N HIS A 76 -3.04 -13.10 -29.74
CA HIS A 76 -3.48 -14.50 -29.62
C HIS A 76 -4.91 -14.74 -30.13
N LYS A 77 -5.63 -13.70 -30.54
CA LYS A 77 -7.03 -13.75 -30.98
C LYS A 77 -7.96 -14.41 -29.96
N ILE A 78 -7.77 -14.07 -28.68
CA ILE A 78 -8.57 -14.58 -27.55
C ILE A 78 -9.32 -13.44 -26.85
N THR A 79 -10.42 -13.82 -26.16
CA THR A 79 -11.22 -12.86 -25.39
C THR A 79 -10.53 -12.59 -24.03
N PRO A 80 -10.49 -11.33 -23.55
CA PRO A 80 -9.93 -10.98 -22.23
C PRO A 80 -10.90 -11.31 -21.10
N THR A 81 -10.89 -12.57 -20.70
CA THR A 81 -11.61 -13.06 -19.52
C THR A 81 -10.83 -12.73 -18.24
N LEU A 82 -11.48 -12.84 -17.08
CA LEU A 82 -10.80 -12.69 -15.78
C LEU A 82 -9.60 -13.61 -15.66
N GLU A 83 -9.73 -14.89 -16.02
CA GLU A 83 -8.64 -15.88 -15.92
C GLU A 83 -7.45 -15.50 -16.81
N THR A 84 -7.72 -15.11 -18.06
CA THR A 84 -6.68 -14.65 -18.99
C THR A 84 -5.97 -13.40 -18.47
N THR A 85 -6.74 -12.42 -17.96
CA THR A 85 -6.22 -11.18 -17.39
C THR A 85 -5.33 -11.46 -16.19
N GLN A 86 -5.74 -12.36 -15.30
CA GLN A 86 -4.95 -12.77 -14.13
C GLN A 86 -3.62 -13.38 -14.55
N LYS A 87 -3.61 -14.27 -15.52
CA LYS A 87 -2.37 -14.89 -16.05
C LYS A 87 -1.41 -13.86 -16.66
N ILE A 88 -1.94 -12.94 -17.47
CA ILE A 88 -1.11 -11.92 -18.14
C ILE A 88 -0.50 -10.94 -17.14
N LEU A 89 -1.26 -10.57 -16.10
CA LEU A 89 -0.83 -9.59 -15.11
C LEU A 89 -0.12 -10.21 -13.89
N ALA A 90 -0.03 -11.55 -13.78
CA ALA A 90 0.61 -12.23 -12.65
C ALA A 90 2.03 -11.71 -12.38
N GLU A 91 2.87 -11.61 -13.42
CA GLU A 91 4.24 -11.09 -13.31
C GLU A 91 4.28 -9.59 -12.92
N LEU A 92 3.32 -8.78 -13.40
CA LEU A 92 3.22 -7.38 -13.01
C LEU A 92 2.83 -7.23 -11.55
N ILE A 93 1.90 -8.06 -11.08
CA ILE A 93 1.41 -8.05 -9.70
C ILE A 93 2.52 -8.56 -8.76
N GLU A 94 3.27 -9.57 -9.16
CA GLU A 94 4.43 -10.05 -8.39
C GLU A 94 5.57 -9.02 -8.36
N ASN A 95 5.87 -8.38 -9.48
CA ASN A 95 6.90 -7.34 -9.56
C ASN A 95 6.49 -6.03 -8.86
N ASN A 96 5.18 -5.71 -8.82
CA ASN A 96 4.65 -4.54 -8.12
C ASN A 96 4.44 -4.79 -6.62
N LYS A 97 4.47 -6.01 -6.14
CA LYS A 97 4.64 -6.28 -4.72
C LYS A 97 6.07 -5.88 -4.35
N LYS A 98 6.27 -4.58 -4.06
CA LYS A 98 7.48 -4.12 -3.38
C LYS A 98 7.75 -5.13 -2.27
N THR A 99 8.86 -5.83 -2.38
CA THR A 99 9.24 -6.80 -1.33
C THR A 99 9.51 -5.99 -0.09
N ILE A 100 8.48 -5.84 0.74
CA ILE A 100 8.57 -5.09 2.00
C ILE A 100 9.68 -5.72 2.82
N GLN A 101 10.62 -4.89 3.28
CA GLN A 101 11.69 -5.28 4.17
C GLN A 101 11.37 -4.81 5.60
N VAL A 102 12.06 -5.40 6.57
CA VAL A 102 11.95 -4.99 7.99
C VAL A 102 12.17 -3.48 8.14
N GLU A 103 13.14 -2.94 7.41
CA GLU A 103 13.49 -1.52 7.46
C GLU A 103 12.39 -0.60 6.91
N ASP A 104 11.63 -1.05 5.90
CA ASP A 104 10.50 -0.29 5.39
C ASP A 104 9.40 -0.13 6.44
N ILE A 105 9.13 -1.20 7.22
CA ILE A 105 8.16 -1.16 8.31
C ILE A 105 8.63 -0.22 9.42
N PHE A 106 9.91 -0.30 9.83
CA PHE A 106 10.45 0.62 10.82
C PHE A 106 10.35 2.07 10.34
N LYS A 107 10.77 2.35 9.10
CA LYS A 107 10.71 3.69 8.52
C LYS A 107 9.29 4.24 8.51
N ALA A 108 8.33 3.47 8.03
CA ALA A 108 6.92 3.88 7.98
C ALA A 108 6.36 4.21 9.37
N VAL A 109 6.65 3.38 10.39
CA VAL A 109 6.18 3.58 11.76
C VAL A 109 6.86 4.80 12.42
N ILE A 110 8.18 4.95 12.24
CA ILE A 110 8.96 6.08 12.76
C ILE A 110 8.42 7.41 12.22
N GLU A 111 8.22 7.50 10.90
CA GLU A 111 7.68 8.69 10.25
C GLU A 111 6.24 9.00 10.65
N PHE A 112 5.39 7.97 10.73
CA PHE A 112 3.97 8.15 11.02
C PHE A 112 3.71 8.62 12.45
N TYR A 113 4.42 8.04 13.43
CA TYR A 113 4.25 8.36 14.85
C TYR A 113 5.23 9.41 15.37
N ASN A 114 6.14 9.90 14.52
CA ASN A 114 7.21 10.85 14.88
C ASN A 114 8.01 10.36 16.11
N VAL A 115 8.47 9.10 16.06
CA VAL A 115 9.31 8.45 17.08
C VAL A 115 10.66 8.09 16.47
N THR A 116 11.65 7.76 17.31
CA THR A 116 12.94 7.27 16.82
C THR A 116 13.01 5.75 16.84
N ARG A 117 14.00 5.17 16.14
CA ARG A 117 14.27 3.73 16.19
C ARG A 117 14.63 3.28 17.60
N GLU A 118 15.42 4.09 18.31
CA GLU A 118 15.82 3.86 19.68
C GLU A 118 14.61 3.79 20.63
N ASP A 119 13.59 4.62 20.39
CA ASP A 119 12.35 4.58 21.17
C ASP A 119 11.61 3.25 20.99
N LEU A 120 11.57 2.72 19.75
CA LEU A 120 10.94 1.44 19.49
C LEU A 120 11.66 0.27 20.15
N ILE A 121 13.00 0.30 20.19
CA ILE A 121 13.86 -0.75 20.73
C ILE A 121 13.99 -0.65 22.24
N ARG A 122 14.11 0.56 22.81
CA ARG A 122 14.37 0.79 24.22
C ARG A 122 13.31 0.16 25.13
N LYS A 123 13.75 -0.42 26.24
CA LYS A 123 12.87 -0.91 27.30
C LYS A 123 12.18 0.29 27.98
N GLY A 124 10.89 0.47 27.74
CA GLY A 124 10.10 1.54 28.34
C GLY A 124 8.60 1.26 28.20
N ARG A 125 7.80 1.76 29.18
CA ARG A 125 6.34 1.58 29.22
C ARG A 125 5.56 2.86 28.95
N LYS A 126 6.24 3.94 28.47
CA LYS A 126 5.54 5.19 28.14
C LYS A 126 4.49 4.90 27.05
N LYS A 127 3.27 5.31 27.28
CA LYS A 127 2.11 5.02 26.43
C LYS A 127 2.31 5.53 24.99
N GLU A 128 2.98 6.67 24.85
CA GLU A 128 3.31 7.32 23.58
C GLU A 128 4.21 6.46 22.66
N ILE A 129 5.07 5.60 23.26
CA ILE A 129 6.00 4.73 22.54
C ILE A 129 5.46 3.29 22.50
N ALA A 130 4.64 2.89 23.46
CA ALA A 130 4.10 1.54 23.53
C ALA A 130 3.17 1.20 22.36
N HIS A 131 2.31 2.15 21.95
CA HIS A 131 1.38 1.96 20.84
C HIS A 131 2.11 1.84 19.48
N PRO A 132 3.00 2.77 19.07
CA PRO A 132 3.81 2.62 17.87
C PRO A 132 4.57 1.29 17.79
N ARG A 133 5.12 0.84 18.91
CA ARG A 133 5.81 -0.43 19.00
C ARG A 133 4.90 -1.62 18.78
N GLN A 134 3.68 -1.62 19.35
CA GLN A 134 2.69 -2.67 19.14
C GLN A 134 2.24 -2.72 17.67
N VAL A 135 2.08 -1.56 17.03
CA VAL A 135 1.79 -1.47 15.59
C VAL A 135 2.93 -2.01 14.74
N ALA A 136 4.20 -1.68 15.08
CA ALA A 136 5.36 -2.26 14.40
C ALA A 136 5.38 -3.80 14.52
N MET A 137 5.16 -4.35 15.71
CA MET A 137 5.07 -5.80 15.93
C MET A 137 3.96 -6.44 15.08
N PHE A 138 2.80 -5.79 15.00
CA PHE A 138 1.68 -6.24 14.19
C PHE A 138 2.04 -6.27 12.70
N LEU A 139 2.61 -5.19 12.17
CA LEU A 139 2.98 -5.09 10.75
C LEU A 139 4.09 -6.08 10.38
N LEU A 140 5.13 -6.25 11.22
CA LEU A 140 6.19 -7.23 11.00
C LEU A 140 5.62 -8.67 10.90
N ARG A 141 4.63 -9.00 11.72
CA ARG A 141 3.95 -10.30 11.66
C ARG A 141 3.02 -10.41 10.46
N GLN A 142 2.22 -9.39 10.20
CA GLN A 142 1.17 -9.40 9.19
C GLN A 142 1.75 -9.36 7.77
N GLU A 143 2.75 -8.50 7.53
CA GLU A 143 3.27 -8.25 6.18
C GLU A 143 4.48 -9.14 5.82
N LEU A 144 5.31 -9.51 6.82
CA LEU A 144 6.51 -10.33 6.60
C LEU A 144 6.40 -11.75 7.14
N SER A 145 5.31 -12.10 7.83
CA SER A 145 5.10 -13.42 8.45
C SER A 145 6.22 -13.84 9.41
N LEU A 146 6.97 -12.88 9.99
CA LEU A 146 8.08 -13.18 10.89
C LEU A 146 7.60 -13.90 12.15
N PRO A 147 8.35 -14.87 12.69
CA PRO A 147 8.04 -15.50 13.96
C PRO A 147 8.12 -14.49 15.12
N PHE A 148 7.28 -14.66 16.15
CA PHE A 148 7.21 -13.72 17.28
C PHE A 148 8.53 -13.55 18.03
N SER A 149 9.37 -14.58 18.09
CA SER A 149 10.71 -14.50 18.66
C SER A 149 11.60 -13.53 17.86
N ALA A 150 11.65 -13.68 16.54
CA ALA A 150 12.44 -12.80 15.66
C ALA A 150 11.96 -11.34 15.76
N ILE A 151 10.65 -11.11 15.85
CA ILE A 151 10.09 -9.75 16.04
C ILE A 151 10.52 -9.19 17.40
N GLY A 152 10.54 -10.03 18.44
CA GLY A 152 11.01 -9.66 19.77
C GLY A 152 12.49 -9.22 19.76
N ASP A 153 13.34 -9.95 19.07
CA ASP A 153 14.77 -9.65 18.91
C ASP A 153 14.98 -8.31 18.19
N LEU A 154 14.27 -8.07 17.08
CA LEU A 154 14.30 -6.82 16.33
C LEU A 154 13.88 -5.59 17.16
N LEU A 155 13.05 -5.78 18.17
CA LEU A 155 12.51 -4.72 19.02
C LEU A 155 13.15 -4.71 20.43
N GLY A 156 14.44 -5.06 20.51
CA GLY A 156 15.25 -4.92 21.73
C GLY A 156 15.22 -6.13 22.66
N GLY A 157 15.14 -7.33 22.10
CA GLY A 157 15.21 -8.58 22.85
C GLY A 157 13.99 -8.80 23.76
N ARG A 158 12.79 -8.57 23.22
CA ARG A 158 11.53 -8.81 23.94
C ARG A 158 11.12 -10.26 23.83
N ASP A 159 10.52 -10.73 24.90
CA ASP A 159 9.97 -12.08 24.91
C ASP A 159 8.87 -12.25 23.85
N HIS A 160 8.82 -13.43 23.24
CA HIS A 160 7.84 -13.79 22.22
C HIS A 160 6.39 -13.65 22.72
N THR A 161 6.12 -13.85 23.99
CA THR A 161 4.79 -13.67 24.60
C THR A 161 4.37 -12.20 24.59
N THR A 162 5.32 -11.27 24.82
CA THR A 162 5.07 -9.83 24.72
C THR A 162 4.70 -9.44 23.28
N THR A 163 5.38 -10.03 22.30
CA THR A 163 5.12 -9.78 20.89
C THR A 163 3.78 -10.37 20.45
N LEU A 164 3.47 -11.58 20.89
CA LEU A 164 2.18 -12.23 20.67
C LEU A 164 1.02 -11.38 21.22
N HIS A 165 1.10 -10.99 22.49
CA HIS A 165 0.06 -10.14 23.11
C HIS A 165 -0.10 -8.80 22.40
N ALA A 166 0.99 -8.19 21.93
CA ALA A 166 0.93 -6.96 21.15
C ALA A 166 0.19 -7.18 19.82
N PHE A 167 0.51 -8.26 19.11
CA PHE A 167 -0.16 -8.65 17.88
C PHE A 167 -1.65 -8.90 18.10
N GLU A 168 -2.01 -9.72 19.06
CA GLU A 168 -3.41 -10.04 19.38
C GLU A 168 -4.21 -8.79 19.72
N LYS A 169 -3.64 -7.90 20.54
CA LYS A 169 -4.27 -6.63 20.90
C LYS A 169 -4.60 -5.78 19.70
N ILE A 170 -3.64 -5.55 18.79
CA ILE A 170 -3.89 -4.77 17.56
C ILE A 170 -4.88 -5.50 16.65
N ASN A 171 -4.73 -6.81 16.48
CA ASN A 171 -5.59 -7.62 15.64
C ASN A 171 -7.06 -7.61 16.08
N THR A 172 -7.33 -7.65 17.40
CA THR A 172 -8.67 -7.58 17.95
C THR A 172 -9.28 -6.18 17.81
N HIS A 173 -8.47 -5.14 17.99
CA HIS A 173 -8.97 -3.77 18.00
C HIS A 173 -9.06 -3.12 16.60
N LYS A 174 -8.38 -3.65 15.59
CA LYS A 174 -8.35 -3.05 14.24
C LYS A 174 -9.73 -2.91 13.58
N GLU A 175 -10.68 -3.80 13.92
CA GLU A 175 -12.04 -3.77 13.36
C GLU A 175 -13.01 -2.91 14.19
N THR A 176 -12.73 -2.74 15.48
CA THR A 176 -13.62 -2.04 16.42
C THR A 176 -13.26 -0.57 16.64
N HIS A 177 -12.02 -0.18 16.38
CA HIS A 177 -11.52 1.18 16.59
C HIS A 177 -11.22 1.87 15.25
N SER A 178 -12.10 2.75 14.81
CA SER A 178 -11.98 3.48 13.52
C SER A 178 -10.62 4.16 13.35
N ARG A 179 -10.11 4.81 14.40
CA ARG A 179 -8.81 5.47 14.39
C ARG A 179 -7.66 4.49 14.12
N LEU A 180 -7.64 3.31 14.77
CA LEU A 180 -6.61 2.31 14.54
C LEU A 180 -6.69 1.73 13.12
N LYS A 181 -7.91 1.57 12.60
CA LYS A 181 -8.15 1.13 11.23
C LYS A 181 -7.56 2.12 10.21
N GLU A 182 -7.76 3.42 10.43
CA GLU A 182 -7.18 4.51 9.60
C GLU A 182 -5.67 4.56 9.71
N GLU A 183 -5.10 4.46 10.93
CA GLU A 183 -3.65 4.40 11.16
C GLU A 183 -3.01 3.24 10.37
N LEU A 184 -3.59 2.04 10.46
CA LEU A 184 -3.09 0.86 9.74
C LEU A 184 -3.25 0.99 8.22
N ALA A 185 -4.35 1.57 7.74
CA ALA A 185 -4.56 1.82 6.31
C ALA A 185 -3.50 2.77 5.75
N THR A 186 -3.24 3.89 6.44
CA THR A 186 -2.22 4.86 6.04
C THR A 186 -0.81 4.26 6.07
N LEU A 187 -0.48 3.47 7.09
CA LEU A 187 0.82 2.78 7.19
C LEU A 187 0.99 1.77 6.06
N LYS A 188 -0.03 0.98 5.72
CA LYS A 188 0.00 0.06 4.59
C LYS A 188 0.15 0.82 3.26
N GLU A 189 -0.56 1.92 3.08
CA GLU A 189 -0.38 2.76 1.89
C GLU A 189 1.07 3.23 1.75
N LYS A 190 1.70 3.70 2.84
CA LYS A 190 3.12 4.08 2.83
C LYS A 190 4.06 2.90 2.51
N LEU A 191 3.77 1.69 2.99
CA LEU A 191 4.60 0.51 2.76
C LEU A 191 4.58 0.06 1.30
N TYR A 192 3.41 0.08 0.68
CA TYR A 192 3.23 -0.45 -0.67
C TYR A 192 3.37 0.60 -1.78
N TYR A 193 3.19 1.90 -1.46
CA TYR A 193 3.05 2.95 -2.47
C TYR A 193 3.95 4.19 -2.23
N ALA A 194 4.89 4.13 -1.28
CA ALA A 194 5.86 5.21 -1.05
C ALA A 194 7.15 5.04 -1.85
#